data_c56abd56a4dd7da66ca85d64a09d7e68
#
_entry.id   c56abd56a4dd7da66ca85d64a09d7e68
#
_cell.length_a   1.000
_cell.length_b   1.000
_cell.length_c   1.000
_cell.angle_alpha   90.00
_cell.angle_beta   90.00
_cell.angle_gamma   90.00
#
_symmetry.space_group_name_H-M   'P 1'
#
loop_
_entity.id
_entity.type
_entity.pdbx_description
1 polymer ?
#
loop_
_entity_poly.entity_id
_entity_poly.type
_entity_poly.pdbx_seq_one_letter_code
_entity_poly.pdbx_strand_id
1 'polypeptide(L)'
;GVWHGKAPISDYDSEKSRFFSEYGFQSFPEFESVKRYAPYPEDWDIRSEVMMSHQRGGDHANWLIETYLLNEYKKPRDFRAFLYMNHVLQGDAIKTAIESHRRQMPYNMGTLFWQHNDCWPVASWASRDYYGRWKAQHYYVRKAYDDILISSVVEGDDLKVYAVSDRLENTSGRLQLQVCQFDGTVVPH
;
A
#
# COMPACT_ATOMS: atom_id res chain seq x y z
N GLY A 1 -2.35 -10.01 12.29
CA GLY A 1 -2.49 -9.46 10.93
C GLY A 1 -1.18 -8.91 10.40
N VAL A 2 -1.15 -8.60 9.12
CA VAL A 2 0.06 -8.15 8.40
C VAL A 2 0.72 -6.95 9.09
N TRP A 3 0.00 -5.84 9.27
CA TRP A 3 0.57 -4.62 9.86
C TRP A 3 1.23 -4.79 11.23
N HIS A 4 0.84 -5.76 12.01
CA HIS A 4 1.38 -5.94 13.37
C HIS A 4 2.74 -6.66 13.43
N GLY A 5 3.47 -6.77 12.33
CA GLY A 5 4.80 -7.40 12.27
C GLY A 5 4.80 -8.93 12.39
N LYS A 6 3.63 -9.55 12.29
CA LYS A 6 3.47 -11.01 12.47
C LYS A 6 3.43 -11.78 11.15
N ALA A 7 3.33 -11.09 10.03
CA ALA A 7 3.16 -11.70 8.71
C ALA A 7 3.70 -10.78 7.61
N PRO A 8 4.24 -11.33 6.51
CA PRO A 8 4.64 -10.55 5.35
C PRO A 8 3.41 -9.98 4.62
N ILE A 9 3.62 -9.01 3.72
CA ILE A 9 2.55 -8.39 2.93
C ILE A 9 1.83 -9.43 2.07
N SER A 10 2.54 -10.44 1.57
CA SER A 10 1.97 -11.55 0.80
C SER A 10 0.88 -12.35 1.53
N ASP A 11 0.84 -12.30 2.85
CA ASP A 11 -0.20 -13.00 3.62
C ASP A 11 -1.61 -12.43 3.36
N TYR A 12 -1.73 -11.20 2.85
CA TYR A 12 -3.02 -10.70 2.35
C TYR A 12 -3.62 -11.58 1.25
N ASP A 13 -2.79 -12.31 0.48
CA ASP A 13 -3.27 -13.23 -0.56
C ASP A 13 -3.84 -14.54 0.01
N SER A 14 -3.50 -14.89 1.24
CA SER A 14 -3.95 -16.12 1.90
C SER A 14 -5.23 -15.97 2.72
N GLU A 15 -5.58 -14.75 3.09
CA GLU A 15 -6.74 -14.48 3.95
C GLU A 15 -8.05 -14.66 3.18
N LYS A 16 -9.05 -15.32 3.82
CA LYS A 16 -10.36 -15.56 3.23
C LYS A 16 -11.46 -15.09 4.17
N SER A 17 -12.32 -14.21 3.69
CA SER A 17 -13.47 -13.71 4.43
C SER A 17 -14.62 -13.35 3.48
N ARG A 18 -15.85 -13.38 3.98
CA ARG A 18 -17.04 -12.88 3.26
C ARG A 18 -17.02 -11.37 3.09
N PHE A 19 -16.40 -10.68 4.04
CA PHE A 19 -16.29 -9.23 4.07
C PHE A 19 -15.09 -8.82 4.95
N PHE A 20 -14.20 -7.99 4.42
CA PHE A 20 -13.09 -7.41 5.17
C PHE A 20 -13.48 -6.01 5.65
N SER A 21 -13.89 -5.91 6.90
CA SER A 21 -14.41 -4.68 7.49
C SER A 21 -13.32 -3.68 7.85
N GLU A 22 -12.08 -4.14 8.07
CA GLU A 22 -10.94 -3.29 8.39
C GLU A 22 -9.61 -4.02 8.17
N TYR A 23 -8.68 -3.35 7.54
CA TYR A 23 -7.26 -3.69 7.44
C TYR A 23 -6.49 -2.42 7.08
N GLY A 24 -5.20 -2.37 7.33
CA GLY A 24 -4.43 -1.16 7.05
C GLY A 24 -2.94 -1.37 7.10
N PHE A 25 -2.21 -0.39 6.58
CA PHE A 25 -0.76 -0.31 6.61
C PHE A 25 -0.32 1.13 6.81
N GLN A 26 0.75 1.39 7.57
CA GLN A 26 1.15 2.76 7.91
C GLN A 26 2.17 3.33 6.94
N SER A 27 2.09 4.65 6.75
CA SER A 27 3.21 5.46 6.27
C SER A 27 3.22 6.85 6.91
N PHE A 28 4.39 7.49 6.89
CA PHE A 28 4.49 8.92 7.16
C PHE A 28 3.75 9.72 6.07
N PRO A 29 3.39 11.00 6.33
CA PRO A 29 3.03 11.93 5.28
C PRO A 29 4.21 12.17 4.31
N GLU A 30 3.93 12.81 3.18
CA GLU A 30 4.98 13.22 2.26
C GLU A 30 5.87 14.33 2.87
N PHE A 31 7.07 14.53 2.29
CA PHE A 31 8.09 15.38 2.88
C PHE A 31 7.64 16.83 3.12
N GLU A 32 6.83 17.40 2.20
CA GLU A 32 6.33 18.79 2.37
C GLU A 32 5.34 18.92 3.53
N SER A 33 4.65 17.83 3.89
CA SER A 33 3.81 17.76 5.08
C SER A 33 4.64 17.57 6.34
N VAL A 34 5.65 16.69 6.30
CA VAL A 34 6.57 16.47 7.42
C VAL A 34 7.27 17.77 7.83
N LYS A 35 7.77 18.55 6.89
CA LYS A 35 8.42 19.85 7.19
C LYS A 35 7.53 20.84 7.94
N ARG A 36 6.23 20.70 7.92
CA ARG A 36 5.30 21.61 8.63
C ARG A 36 5.26 21.35 10.13
N TYR A 37 5.58 20.14 10.58
CA TYR A 37 5.67 19.81 12.00
C TYR A 37 7.09 19.47 12.47
N ALA A 38 7.98 19.14 11.54
CA ALA A 38 9.40 18.91 11.76
C ALA A 38 10.22 19.82 10.82
N PRO A 39 10.30 21.14 11.09
CA PRO A 39 10.92 22.10 10.16
C PRO A 39 12.44 22.02 10.12
N TYR A 40 13.07 21.40 11.10
CA TYR A 40 14.52 21.36 11.25
C TYR A 40 15.09 20.03 10.76
N PRO A 41 16.23 20.04 10.01
CA PRO A 41 16.87 18.82 9.50
C PRO A 41 17.27 17.79 10.57
N GLU A 42 17.58 18.22 11.77
CA GLU A 42 17.91 17.36 12.92
C GLU A 42 16.74 16.48 13.35
N ASP A 43 15.51 16.87 13.02
CA ASP A 43 14.30 16.10 13.31
C ASP A 43 13.99 15.05 12.22
N TRP A 44 14.71 15.06 11.09
CA TRP A 44 14.45 14.15 9.97
C TRP A 44 15.06 12.77 10.19
N ASP A 45 14.71 12.19 11.29
CA ASP A 45 14.97 10.79 11.65
C ASP A 45 13.71 10.23 12.31
N ILE A 46 13.31 9.02 11.90
CA ILE A 46 12.14 8.35 12.47
C ILE A 46 12.22 8.11 13.98
N ARG A 47 13.41 8.26 14.56
CA ARG A 47 13.69 8.11 16.00
C ARG A 47 13.76 9.45 16.75
N SER A 48 13.67 10.58 16.03
CA SER A 48 13.61 11.88 16.69
C SER A 48 12.37 12.01 17.56
N GLU A 49 12.45 12.81 18.61
CA GLU A 49 11.33 13.03 19.53
C GLU A 49 10.09 13.55 18.78
N VAL A 50 10.32 14.47 17.82
CA VAL A 50 9.25 15.02 16.98
C VAL A 50 8.56 13.91 16.15
N MET A 51 9.34 13.06 15.46
CA MET A 51 8.76 12.00 14.64
C MET A 51 8.08 10.92 15.48
N MET A 52 8.59 10.63 16.68
CA MET A 52 7.96 9.70 17.62
C MET A 52 6.67 10.28 18.19
N SER A 53 6.59 11.57 18.50
CA SER A 53 5.38 12.22 18.99
C SER A 53 4.29 12.33 17.90
N HIS A 54 4.66 12.35 16.62
CA HIS A 54 3.77 12.36 15.46
C HIS A 54 3.53 10.96 14.89
N GLN A 55 3.31 9.96 15.76
CA GLN A 55 3.05 8.57 15.39
C GLN A 55 1.74 8.06 16.01
N ARG A 56 0.78 7.67 15.16
CA ARG A 56 -0.53 7.19 15.63
C ARG A 56 -0.49 5.75 16.18
N GLY A 57 0.45 4.95 15.75
CA GLY A 57 0.54 3.53 16.11
C GLY A 57 1.26 3.26 17.44
N GLY A 58 1.68 4.31 18.15
CA GLY A 58 2.46 4.19 19.40
C GLY A 58 3.96 3.98 19.17
N ASP A 59 4.69 3.84 20.26
CA ASP A 59 6.15 3.96 20.32
C ASP A 59 6.93 3.00 19.40
N HIS A 60 6.39 1.84 19.10
CA HIS A 60 7.05 0.83 18.26
C HIS A 60 6.72 0.94 16.76
N ALA A 61 5.76 1.78 16.38
CA ALA A 61 5.24 1.76 15.00
C ALA A 61 6.23 2.33 13.97
N ASN A 62 7.07 3.29 14.33
CA ASN A 62 8.14 3.75 13.44
C ASN A 62 9.15 2.64 13.14
N TRP A 63 9.48 1.82 14.14
CA TRP A 63 10.31 0.64 13.94
C TRP A 63 9.63 -0.43 13.06
N LEU A 64 8.31 -0.63 13.18
CA LEU A 64 7.56 -1.53 12.30
C LEU A 64 7.61 -1.06 10.85
N ILE A 65 7.41 0.24 10.60
CA ILE A 65 7.53 0.84 9.26
C ILE A 65 8.91 0.53 8.66
N GLU A 66 9.98 0.79 9.42
CA GLU A 66 11.35 0.53 8.97
C GLU A 66 11.59 -0.95 8.69
N THR A 67 11.11 -1.82 9.58
CA THR A 67 11.25 -3.28 9.43
C THR A 67 10.60 -3.78 8.14
N TYR A 68 9.35 -3.41 7.88
CA TYR A 68 8.68 -3.78 6.63
C TYR A 68 9.39 -3.22 5.41
N LEU A 69 9.85 -1.96 5.49
CA LEU A 69 10.54 -1.33 4.39
C LEU A 69 11.85 -2.06 4.05
N LEU A 70 12.63 -2.45 5.05
CA LEU A 70 13.89 -3.15 4.84
C LEU A 70 13.72 -4.61 4.45
N ASN A 71 12.56 -5.23 4.73
CA ASN A 71 12.24 -6.56 4.23
C ASN A 71 11.93 -6.56 2.72
N GLU A 72 11.32 -5.50 2.22
CA GLU A 72 10.88 -5.40 0.82
C GLU A 72 11.89 -4.66 -0.07
N TYR A 73 12.63 -3.71 0.48
CA TYR A 73 13.49 -2.80 -0.29
C TYR A 73 14.89 -2.68 0.31
N LYS A 74 15.83 -2.19 -0.51
CA LYS A 74 17.17 -1.78 -0.05
C LYS A 74 17.05 -0.59 0.90
N LYS A 75 18.05 -0.44 1.78
CA LYS A 75 18.13 0.69 2.71
C LYS A 75 18.03 2.03 1.96
N PRO A 76 17.14 2.94 2.36
CA PRO A 76 17.05 4.28 1.79
C PRO A 76 18.36 5.07 1.97
N ARG A 77 18.71 5.87 0.98
CA ARG A 77 19.93 6.69 1.03
C ARG A 77 19.85 7.90 1.99
N ASP A 78 18.63 8.40 2.20
CA ASP A 78 18.33 9.57 3.01
C ASP A 78 16.86 9.54 3.49
N PHE A 79 16.50 10.50 4.34
CA PHE A 79 15.14 10.58 4.89
C PHE A 79 14.06 10.82 3.84
N ARG A 80 14.32 11.60 2.78
CA ARG A 80 13.35 11.81 1.69
C ARG A 80 13.11 10.52 0.91
N ALA A 81 14.17 9.78 0.62
CA ALA A 81 14.08 8.47 -0.01
C ALA A 81 13.30 7.48 0.88
N PHE A 82 13.53 7.52 2.21
CA PHE A 82 12.76 6.73 3.16
C PHE A 82 11.26 7.05 3.07
N LEU A 83 10.85 8.31 3.10
CA LEU A 83 9.45 8.71 3.00
C LEU A 83 8.82 8.25 1.68
N TYR A 84 9.52 8.44 0.56
CA TYR A 84 9.06 7.99 -0.75
C TYR A 84 8.84 6.47 -0.79
N MET A 85 9.84 5.70 -0.35
CA MET A 85 9.76 4.23 -0.34
C MET A 85 8.66 3.74 0.62
N ASN A 86 8.49 4.41 1.76
CA ASN A 86 7.42 4.09 2.70
C ASN A 86 6.01 4.35 2.13
N HIS A 87 5.85 5.39 1.29
CA HIS A 87 4.61 5.63 0.56
C HIS A 87 4.31 4.53 -0.46
N VAL A 88 5.34 4.09 -1.21
CA VAL A 88 5.20 2.98 -2.18
C VAL A 88 4.84 1.70 -1.45
N LEU A 89 5.55 1.39 -0.37
CA LEU A 89 5.30 0.20 0.47
C LEU A 89 3.85 0.15 0.99
N GLN A 90 3.35 1.27 1.54
CA GLN A 90 1.96 1.36 1.99
C GLN A 90 0.98 1.12 0.82
N GLY A 91 1.25 1.73 -0.33
CA GLY A 91 0.44 1.58 -1.52
C GLY A 91 0.38 0.14 -2.02
N ASP A 92 1.54 -0.52 -2.11
CA ASP A 92 1.65 -1.91 -2.53
C ASP A 92 0.95 -2.86 -1.55
N ALA A 93 1.13 -2.66 -0.25
CA ALA A 93 0.49 -3.50 0.77
C ALA A 93 -1.04 -3.44 0.68
N ILE A 94 -1.62 -2.24 0.58
CA ILE A 94 -3.07 -2.07 0.50
C ILE A 94 -3.63 -2.51 -0.86
N LYS A 95 -2.90 -2.26 -1.96
CA LYS A 95 -3.25 -2.79 -3.28
C LYS A 95 -3.31 -4.31 -3.26
N THR A 96 -2.29 -4.99 -2.72
CA THR A 96 -2.24 -6.45 -2.60
C THR A 96 -3.47 -6.97 -1.86
N ALA A 97 -3.83 -6.35 -0.73
CA ALA A 97 -5.02 -6.73 0.02
C ALA A 97 -6.31 -6.58 -0.81
N ILE A 98 -6.55 -5.39 -1.41
CA ILE A 98 -7.76 -5.11 -2.19
C ILE A 98 -7.88 -6.09 -3.37
N GLU A 99 -6.80 -6.27 -4.12
CA GLU A 99 -6.79 -7.16 -5.28
C GLU A 99 -7.05 -8.61 -4.88
N SER A 100 -6.45 -9.09 -3.80
CA SER A 100 -6.70 -10.42 -3.26
C SER A 100 -8.17 -10.60 -2.85
N HIS A 101 -8.72 -9.64 -2.12
CA HIS A 101 -10.13 -9.68 -1.70
C HIS A 101 -11.07 -9.69 -2.90
N ARG A 102 -10.82 -8.88 -3.92
CA ARG A 102 -11.62 -8.82 -5.14
C ARG A 102 -11.49 -10.08 -6.00
N ARG A 103 -10.34 -10.72 -6.06
CA ARG A 103 -10.19 -12.03 -6.74
C ARG A 103 -11.05 -13.13 -6.12
N GLN A 104 -11.47 -12.98 -4.87
CA GLN A 104 -12.31 -13.94 -4.15
C GLN A 104 -13.83 -13.78 -4.45
N MET A 105 -14.23 -12.81 -5.28
CA MET A 105 -15.63 -12.68 -5.69
C MET A 105 -16.12 -13.96 -6.42
N PRO A 106 -17.36 -14.41 -6.17
CA PRO A 106 -18.41 -13.82 -5.34
C PRO A 106 -18.38 -14.27 -3.86
N TYR A 107 -17.33 -14.92 -3.40
CA TYR A 107 -17.24 -15.34 -1.99
C TYR A 107 -17.04 -14.13 -1.07
N ASN A 108 -16.08 -13.27 -1.39
CA ASN A 108 -15.91 -11.96 -0.76
C ASN A 108 -16.71 -10.91 -1.54
N MET A 109 -17.54 -10.15 -0.85
CA MET A 109 -18.40 -9.12 -1.45
C MET A 109 -18.20 -7.74 -0.82
N GLY A 110 -17.09 -7.53 -0.08
CA GLY A 110 -16.76 -6.21 0.41
C GLY A 110 -15.41 -6.14 1.12
N THR A 111 -14.74 -5.00 0.93
CA THR A 111 -13.42 -4.75 1.50
C THR A 111 -13.26 -3.26 1.81
N LEU A 112 -12.94 -2.93 3.08
CA LEU A 112 -12.79 -1.58 3.58
C LEU A 112 -11.42 -1.42 4.22
N PHE A 113 -10.59 -0.53 3.69
CA PHE A 113 -9.30 -0.26 4.28
C PHE A 113 -9.37 0.84 5.36
N TRP A 114 -8.56 0.73 6.38
CA TRP A 114 -8.30 1.73 7.38
C TRP A 114 -7.04 2.49 7.00
N GLN A 115 -7.08 3.80 6.73
CA GLN A 115 -8.21 4.72 6.83
C GLN A 115 -8.14 5.78 5.74
N HIS A 116 -9.22 6.59 5.58
CA HIS A 116 -9.29 7.60 4.53
C HIS A 116 -8.39 8.81 4.80
N ASN A 117 -8.49 9.45 5.98
CA ASN A 117 -7.79 10.70 6.29
C ASN A 117 -7.35 10.82 7.74
N ASP A 118 -6.43 11.75 7.98
CA ASP A 118 -5.95 12.13 9.30
C ASP A 118 -6.68 13.33 9.87
N CYS A 119 -6.77 13.40 11.21
CA CYS A 119 -7.31 14.54 11.97
C CYS A 119 -6.22 15.38 12.67
N TRP A 120 -4.96 15.00 12.55
CA TRP A 120 -3.78 15.73 13.03
C TRP A 120 -2.54 15.32 12.24
N PRO A 121 -1.45 16.12 12.22
CA PRO A 121 -0.22 15.76 11.50
C PRO A 121 0.44 14.52 12.10
N VAL A 122 0.51 13.42 11.35
CA VAL A 122 0.89 12.13 11.95
C VAL A 122 1.29 11.09 10.90
N ALA A 123 2.18 10.16 11.27
CA ALA A 123 2.33 8.90 10.56
C ALA A 123 1.15 7.97 10.92
N SER A 124 0.46 7.45 9.92
CA SER A 124 -0.78 6.70 10.10
C SER A 124 -1.12 5.81 8.90
N TRP A 125 -2.26 5.15 8.98
CA TRP A 125 -2.85 4.34 7.91
C TRP A 125 -3.60 5.16 6.84
N ALA A 126 -3.69 6.49 7.02
CA ALA A 126 -4.49 7.35 6.15
C ALA A 126 -3.95 7.39 4.71
N SER A 127 -4.86 7.51 3.74
CA SER A 127 -4.53 7.79 2.34
C SER A 127 -4.46 9.29 2.03
N ARG A 128 -5.05 10.14 2.89
CA ARG A 128 -4.96 11.59 2.83
C ARG A 128 -4.44 12.13 4.15
N ASP A 129 -3.37 12.93 4.10
CA ASP A 129 -2.77 13.48 5.31
C ASP A 129 -3.60 14.64 5.89
N TYR A 130 -3.22 15.08 7.10
CA TYR A 130 -3.90 16.18 7.80
C TYR A 130 -3.95 17.48 6.99
N TYR A 131 -2.94 17.76 6.18
CA TYR A 131 -2.88 18.97 5.36
C TYR A 131 -3.62 18.86 4.04
N GLY A 132 -4.30 17.75 3.81
CA GLY A 132 -5.12 17.52 2.63
C GLY A 132 -4.39 16.97 1.42
N ARG A 133 -3.11 16.57 1.56
CA ARG A 133 -2.35 15.94 0.49
C ARG A 133 -2.65 14.46 0.39
N TRP A 134 -2.75 13.96 -0.83
CA TRP A 134 -2.91 12.54 -1.09
C TRP A 134 -1.56 11.83 -0.95
N LYS A 135 -1.53 10.76 -0.15
CA LYS A 135 -0.41 9.82 -0.10
C LYS A 135 -0.46 8.88 -1.30
N ALA A 136 0.65 8.21 -1.62
CA ALA A 136 0.69 7.29 -2.76
C ALA A 136 -0.42 6.22 -2.68
N GLN A 137 -0.73 5.73 -1.49
CA GLN A 137 -1.82 4.77 -1.24
C GLN A 137 -3.13 5.15 -1.96
N HIS A 138 -3.50 6.44 -1.98
CA HIS A 138 -4.73 6.88 -2.64
C HIS A 138 -4.80 6.46 -4.12
N TYR A 139 -3.69 6.60 -4.84
CA TYR A 139 -3.63 6.27 -6.27
C TYR A 139 -3.62 4.76 -6.52
N TYR A 140 -3.00 3.99 -5.64
CA TYR A 140 -3.05 2.53 -5.66
C TYR A 140 -4.46 2.01 -5.41
N VAL A 141 -5.09 2.52 -4.35
CA VAL A 141 -6.48 2.19 -3.98
C VAL A 141 -7.45 2.54 -5.09
N ARG A 142 -7.32 3.73 -5.69
CA ARG A 142 -8.17 4.16 -6.80
C ARG A 142 -8.15 3.16 -7.95
N LYS A 143 -6.95 2.69 -8.34
CA LYS A 143 -6.81 1.68 -9.40
C LYS A 143 -7.33 0.31 -8.98
N ALA A 144 -7.07 -0.10 -7.75
CA ALA A 144 -7.50 -1.39 -7.24
C ALA A 144 -9.03 -1.49 -7.08
N TYR A 145 -9.74 -0.34 -6.98
CA TYR A 145 -11.19 -0.24 -6.92
C TYR A 145 -11.84 0.19 -8.25
N ASP A 146 -11.11 0.19 -9.37
CA ASP A 146 -11.74 0.41 -10.67
C ASP A 146 -12.83 -0.64 -10.93
N ASP A 147 -13.89 -0.26 -11.63
CA ASP A 147 -15.02 -1.13 -11.98
C ASP A 147 -14.57 -2.45 -12.62
N ILE A 148 -13.52 -2.39 -13.44
CA ILE A 148 -12.87 -3.56 -14.03
C ILE A 148 -11.43 -3.60 -13.55
N LEU A 149 -11.13 -4.61 -12.75
CA LEU A 149 -9.79 -4.89 -12.24
C LEU A 149 -9.15 -6.02 -13.04
N ILE A 150 -7.94 -5.78 -13.52
CA ILE A 150 -7.04 -6.86 -13.97
C ILE A 150 -5.99 -7.05 -12.88
N SER A 151 -5.98 -8.21 -12.27
CA SER A 151 -5.07 -8.56 -11.17
C SER A 151 -4.34 -9.85 -11.48
N SER A 152 -3.04 -9.87 -11.22
CA SER A 152 -2.22 -11.06 -11.42
C SER A 152 -1.61 -11.53 -10.11
N VAL A 153 -1.44 -12.84 -9.99
CA VAL A 153 -0.75 -13.49 -8.88
C VAL A 153 0.07 -14.67 -9.40
N VAL A 154 1.25 -14.86 -8.82
CA VAL A 154 2.10 -16.02 -9.12
C VAL A 154 1.76 -17.12 -8.12
N GLU A 155 1.36 -18.29 -8.63
CA GLU A 155 1.09 -19.48 -7.82
C GLU A 155 1.94 -20.64 -8.35
N GLY A 156 2.99 -21.01 -7.62
CA GLY A 156 3.99 -21.96 -8.11
C GLY A 156 4.72 -21.38 -9.32
N ASP A 157 4.70 -22.10 -10.44
CA ASP A 157 5.32 -21.69 -11.70
C ASP A 157 4.35 -20.96 -12.65
N ASP A 158 3.08 -20.77 -12.22
CA ASP A 158 2.03 -20.18 -13.04
C ASP A 158 1.78 -18.71 -12.70
N LEU A 159 1.65 -17.88 -13.74
CA LEU A 159 1.09 -16.53 -13.61
C LEU A 159 -0.42 -16.59 -13.89
N LYS A 160 -1.22 -16.48 -12.84
CA LYS A 160 -2.68 -16.38 -12.97
C LYS A 160 -3.11 -14.93 -13.11
N VAL A 161 -3.95 -14.66 -14.11
CA VAL A 161 -4.50 -13.33 -14.36
C VAL A 161 -6.01 -13.39 -14.19
N TYR A 162 -6.52 -12.53 -13.33
CA TYR A 162 -7.94 -12.40 -13.03
C TYR A 162 -8.50 -11.12 -13.63
N ALA A 163 -9.65 -11.22 -14.28
CA ALA A 163 -10.47 -10.07 -14.65
C ALA A 163 -11.70 -10.05 -13.73
N VAL A 164 -11.78 -9.02 -12.88
CA VAL A 164 -12.89 -8.85 -11.93
C VAL A 164 -13.69 -7.63 -12.35
N SER A 165 -15.02 -7.77 -12.46
CA SER A 165 -15.94 -6.69 -12.85
C SER A 165 -17.00 -6.49 -11.80
N ASP A 166 -17.17 -5.25 -11.33
CA ASP A 166 -18.27 -4.82 -10.46
C ASP A 166 -19.46 -4.29 -11.29
N ARG A 167 -19.35 -4.28 -12.63
CA ARG A 167 -20.43 -3.84 -13.51
C ARG A 167 -21.57 -4.85 -13.52
N LEU A 168 -22.78 -4.34 -13.54
CA LEU A 168 -24.00 -5.15 -13.66
C LEU A 168 -24.29 -5.60 -15.10
N GLU A 169 -23.53 -5.08 -16.07
CA GLU A 169 -23.67 -5.38 -17.48
C GLU A 169 -22.53 -6.28 -17.97
N ASN A 170 -22.82 -7.07 -19.01
CA ASN A 170 -21.80 -7.86 -19.67
C ASN A 170 -20.73 -6.95 -20.27
N THR A 171 -19.48 -7.20 -19.92
CA THR A 171 -18.33 -6.44 -20.40
C THR A 171 -17.42 -7.36 -21.21
N SER A 172 -16.98 -6.89 -22.37
CA SER A 172 -15.97 -7.55 -23.20
C SER A 172 -14.73 -6.66 -23.34
N GLY A 173 -13.58 -7.30 -23.48
CA GLY A 173 -12.31 -6.59 -23.63
C GLY A 173 -11.24 -7.50 -24.23
N ARG A 174 -10.07 -6.90 -24.52
CA ARG A 174 -8.87 -7.64 -24.93
C ARG A 174 -7.86 -7.58 -23.82
N LEU A 175 -7.39 -8.73 -23.35
CA LEU A 175 -6.24 -8.84 -22.46
C LEU A 175 -4.98 -8.98 -23.31
N GLN A 176 -3.98 -8.13 -23.08
CA GLN A 176 -2.66 -8.23 -23.69
C GLN A 176 -1.62 -8.42 -22.60
N LEU A 177 -0.84 -9.48 -22.71
CA LEU A 177 0.30 -9.77 -21.85
C LEU A 177 1.59 -9.56 -22.64
N GLN A 178 2.57 -8.91 -22.03
CA GLN A 178 3.88 -8.70 -22.61
C GLN A 178 4.95 -9.03 -21.56
N VAL A 179 5.96 -9.78 -21.97
CA VAL A 179 7.17 -9.97 -21.16
C VAL A 179 8.19 -8.93 -21.64
N CYS A 180 8.67 -8.11 -20.71
CA CYS A 180 9.64 -7.06 -21.00
C CYS A 180 10.88 -7.21 -20.11
N GLN A 181 12.02 -6.77 -20.62
CA GLN A 181 13.20 -6.52 -19.78
C GLN A 181 12.96 -5.28 -18.92
N PHE A 182 13.80 -5.06 -17.89
CA PHE A 182 13.66 -3.91 -17.00
C PHE A 182 13.87 -2.55 -17.69
N ASP A 183 14.48 -2.52 -18.86
CA ASP A 183 14.61 -1.32 -19.70
C ASP A 183 13.37 -1.06 -20.59
N GLY A 184 12.36 -1.94 -20.52
CA GLY A 184 11.13 -1.85 -21.31
C GLY A 184 11.17 -2.56 -22.66
N THR A 185 12.30 -3.19 -23.04
CA THR A 185 12.40 -3.96 -24.29
C THR A 185 11.51 -5.20 -24.22
N VAL A 186 10.60 -5.36 -25.19
CA VAL A 186 9.73 -6.54 -25.28
C VAL A 186 10.56 -7.77 -25.62
N VAL A 187 10.39 -8.83 -24.84
CA VAL A 187 11.02 -10.14 -25.13
C VAL A 187 10.20 -10.82 -26.23
N PRO A 188 10.80 -11.16 -27.38
CA PRO A 188 10.11 -11.90 -28.42
C PRO A 188 9.67 -13.28 -27.91
N HIS A 189 8.47 -13.71 -28.30
CA HIS A 189 7.95 -15.06 -28.03
C HIS A 189 8.43 -16.04 -29.10
#